data_370f0aabf34f7453610a6a18d4f7b7f8
#
_entry.id   370f0aabf34f7453610a6a18d4f7b7f8
#
_cell.length_a   1.000
_cell.length_b   1.000
_cell.length_c   1.000
_cell.angle_alpha   90.00
_cell.angle_beta   90.00
_cell.angle_gamma   90.00
#
_symmetry.space_group_name_H-M   'P 1'
#
loop_
_entity.id
_entity.type
_entity.pdbx_description
1 polymer ?
#
loop_
_entity_poly.entity_id
_entity_poly.type
_entity_poly.pdbx_seq_one_letter_code
_entity_poly.pdbx_strand_id
1 'polypeptide(L)'
;LEKKNFKTESSLSIKENKDLFEIKDKPETIGQIKNIVQEKNIKIKENRKIEKNNSINSFNDLLEICSSKKEVKLKYELEKNVNLVSFEKQRIEISFNEDLDKDFIKNLSSKLYEWTDSRWIITLSKVPGQPSRKEVEINLKKDLIKKFKNSSIYNGILEKFPDAELIDR
;
A
#
# COMPACT_ATOMS: atom_id res chain seq x y z
N LEU A 1 1.57 -14.67 -70.19
CA LEU A 1 0.96 -13.37 -70.01
C LEU A 1 1.31 -12.87 -68.61
N GLU A 2 2.17 -11.94 -68.70
CA GLU A 2 2.54 -10.74 -67.92
C GLU A 2 3.15 -10.90 -66.57
N LYS A 3 4.42 -10.59 -66.59
CA LYS A 3 5.33 -10.24 -65.51
C LYS A 3 4.92 -8.86 -64.93
N LYS A 4 4.89 -8.73 -63.61
CA LYS A 4 5.08 -7.45 -62.97
C LYS A 4 6.16 -7.51 -61.89
N ASN A 5 7.21 -6.75 -62.19
CA ASN A 5 8.35 -6.44 -61.34
C ASN A 5 7.92 -5.76 -60.06
N PHE A 6 8.49 -6.20 -58.95
CA PHE A 6 8.47 -5.46 -57.72
C PHE A 6 9.86 -4.88 -57.49
N LYS A 7 9.96 -3.57 -57.64
CA LYS A 7 11.14 -2.76 -57.29
C LYS A 7 11.10 -2.44 -55.81
N THR A 8 12.10 -2.92 -55.16
CA THR A 8 12.48 -2.52 -53.78
C THR A 8 13.31 -1.25 -53.90
N GLU A 9 12.95 -0.23 -53.19
CA GLU A 9 13.87 0.82 -52.71
C GLU A 9 13.10 1.81 -51.79
N SER A 10 13.42 1.82 -50.52
CA SER A 10 13.48 3.04 -49.74
C SER A 10 14.36 2.82 -48.52
N SER A 11 15.57 3.27 -48.68
CA SER A 11 16.54 3.50 -47.63
C SER A 11 16.03 4.56 -46.66
N LEU A 12 15.77 4.19 -45.43
CA LEU A 12 15.55 5.12 -44.33
C LEU A 12 16.91 5.48 -43.72
N SER A 13 17.37 6.69 -44.05
CA SER A 13 18.54 7.32 -43.46
C SER A 13 18.26 7.63 -41.98
N ILE A 14 18.94 6.91 -41.10
CA ILE A 14 19.05 7.26 -39.68
C ILE A 14 19.95 8.48 -39.56
N LYS A 15 19.37 9.63 -39.23
CA LYS A 15 20.13 10.78 -38.79
C LYS A 15 20.60 10.55 -37.36
N GLU A 16 21.88 10.25 -37.22
CA GLU A 16 22.59 10.34 -35.95
C GLU A 16 22.63 11.79 -35.49
N ASN A 17 21.86 12.15 -34.51
CA ASN A 17 22.08 13.35 -33.71
C ASN A 17 23.21 13.05 -32.72
N LYS A 18 24.43 13.37 -33.13
CA LYS A 18 25.55 13.55 -32.22
C LYS A 18 25.43 14.95 -31.59
N ASP A 19 24.62 15.07 -30.55
CA ASP A 19 24.81 16.19 -29.63
C ASP A 19 25.89 15.74 -28.62
N LEU A 20 27.08 16.21 -28.91
CA LEU A 20 28.22 16.19 -27.99
C LEU A 20 27.81 16.93 -26.72
N PHE A 21 27.63 16.20 -25.63
CA PHE A 21 27.67 16.77 -24.31
C PHE A 21 29.11 17.19 -24.02
N GLU A 22 29.43 18.46 -24.24
CA GLU A 22 30.58 19.09 -23.61
C GLU A 22 30.40 19.08 -22.10
N ILE A 23 30.98 18.10 -21.42
CA ILE A 23 31.16 18.11 -19.98
C ILE A 23 32.22 19.20 -19.70
N LYS A 24 31.76 20.40 -19.36
CA LYS A 24 32.61 21.40 -18.73
C LYS A 24 32.86 20.94 -17.29
N ASP A 25 34.00 20.35 -17.08
CA ASP A 25 34.52 20.02 -15.76
C ASP A 25 34.70 21.32 -14.93
N LYS A 26 33.68 21.60 -14.10
CA LYS A 26 33.85 22.42 -12.92
C LYS A 26 33.52 21.50 -11.72
N PRO A 27 34.42 21.40 -10.73
CA PRO A 27 34.15 20.59 -9.54
C PRO A 27 32.96 21.20 -8.80
N GLU A 28 31.82 20.54 -8.91
CA GLU A 28 30.65 20.89 -8.10
C GLU A 28 30.96 20.54 -6.66
N THR A 29 30.98 21.55 -5.81
CA THR A 29 31.20 21.36 -4.37
C THR A 29 30.08 20.53 -3.77
N ILE A 30 30.42 19.72 -2.74
CA ILE A 30 29.48 18.83 -2.03
C ILE A 30 28.18 19.55 -1.57
N GLY A 31 28.26 20.86 -1.37
CA GLY A 31 27.11 21.71 -1.04
C GLY A 31 26.07 21.82 -2.17
N GLN A 32 26.51 21.84 -3.44
CA GLN A 32 25.57 21.92 -4.59
C GLN A 32 24.81 20.62 -4.79
N ILE A 33 25.45 19.47 -4.53
CA ILE A 33 24.78 18.16 -4.59
C ILE A 33 23.68 18.04 -3.54
N LYS A 34 23.91 18.55 -2.33
CA LYS A 34 22.87 18.59 -1.29
C LYS A 34 21.66 19.43 -1.69
N ASN A 35 21.89 20.57 -2.34
CA ASN A 35 20.80 21.43 -2.78
C ASN A 35 19.97 20.78 -3.90
N ILE A 36 20.59 20.09 -4.85
CA ILE A 36 19.90 19.37 -5.94
C ILE A 36 19.03 18.24 -5.35
N VAL A 37 19.52 17.52 -4.33
CA VAL A 37 18.74 16.47 -3.66
C VAL A 37 17.58 17.06 -2.85
N GLN A 38 17.78 18.21 -2.20
CA GLN A 38 16.70 18.90 -1.48
C GLN A 38 15.63 19.47 -2.42
N GLU A 39 16.02 20.07 -3.55
CA GLU A 39 15.07 20.56 -4.56
C GLU A 39 14.26 19.42 -5.20
N LYS A 40 14.87 18.26 -5.50
CA LYS A 40 14.14 17.08 -5.97
C LYS A 40 13.16 16.56 -4.92
N ASN A 41 13.55 16.56 -3.65
CA ASN A 41 12.66 16.12 -2.55
C ASN A 41 11.52 17.13 -2.32
N ILE A 42 11.74 18.42 -2.51
CA ILE A 42 10.71 19.45 -2.41
C ILE A 42 9.71 19.31 -3.58
N LYS A 43 10.19 19.11 -4.82
CA LYS A 43 9.29 18.88 -5.97
C LYS A 43 8.47 17.60 -5.85
N ILE A 44 9.03 16.53 -5.27
CA ILE A 44 8.27 15.30 -4.98
C ILE A 44 7.23 15.53 -3.87
N LYS A 45 7.48 16.44 -2.92
CA LYS A 45 6.50 16.80 -1.88
C LYS A 45 5.43 17.77 -2.38
N GLU A 46 5.76 18.67 -3.31
CA GLU A 46 4.77 19.60 -3.88
C GLU A 46 3.82 18.94 -4.89
N ASN A 47 4.25 17.92 -5.63
CA ASN A 47 3.35 17.12 -6.47
C ASN A 47 2.46 16.14 -5.70
N ARG A 48 2.64 16.03 -4.36
CA ARG A 48 1.68 15.44 -3.44
C ARG A 48 0.83 16.51 -2.74
N LYS A 49 0.44 17.57 -3.43
CA LYS A 49 -0.84 18.21 -3.16
C LYS A 49 -1.89 17.18 -3.57
N ILE A 50 -2.15 16.27 -2.64
CA ILE A 50 -3.37 15.52 -2.57
C ILE A 50 -4.47 16.58 -2.69
N GLU A 51 -5.04 16.67 -3.90
CA GLU A 51 -6.35 17.30 -4.03
C GLU A 51 -7.17 16.68 -2.92
N LYS A 52 -7.70 17.52 -2.04
CA LYS A 52 -8.60 17.13 -0.96
C LYS A 52 -9.93 16.65 -1.54
N ASN A 53 -9.91 15.69 -2.42
CA ASN A 53 -11.04 14.82 -2.62
C ASN A 53 -11.00 13.82 -1.46
N ASN A 54 -11.56 14.24 -0.33
CA ASN A 54 -11.78 13.37 0.82
C ASN A 54 -12.84 12.28 0.50
N SER A 55 -12.80 11.75 -0.72
CA SER A 55 -13.66 10.64 -1.12
C SER A 55 -13.04 9.34 -0.64
N ILE A 56 -13.66 8.73 0.34
CA ILE A 56 -13.30 7.40 0.84
C ILE A 56 -14.03 6.40 -0.04
N ASN A 57 -13.31 5.71 -0.92
CA ASN A 57 -13.89 4.78 -1.89
C ASN A 57 -13.62 3.32 -1.53
N SER A 58 -12.70 3.07 -0.59
CA SER A 58 -12.35 1.74 -0.13
C SER A 58 -12.07 1.70 1.37
N PHE A 59 -12.11 0.49 1.93
CA PHE A 59 -11.73 0.29 3.32
C PHE A 59 -10.26 0.63 3.59
N ASN A 60 -9.39 0.45 2.58
CA ASN A 60 -7.99 0.85 2.69
C ASN A 60 -7.84 2.38 2.77
N ASP A 61 -8.60 3.13 1.97
CA ASP A 61 -8.60 4.60 2.03
C ASP A 61 -9.04 5.08 3.42
N LEU A 62 -10.02 4.40 4.02
CA LEU A 62 -10.46 4.69 5.39
C LEU A 62 -9.31 4.51 6.40
N LEU A 63 -8.56 3.42 6.31
CA LEU A 63 -7.42 3.16 7.19
C LEU A 63 -6.27 4.18 6.98
N GLU A 64 -6.04 4.59 5.73
CA GLU A 64 -5.05 5.63 5.40
C GLU A 64 -5.45 6.99 5.95
N ILE A 65 -6.72 7.36 5.86
CA ILE A 65 -7.24 8.60 6.45
C ILE A 65 -7.12 8.55 7.98
N CYS A 66 -7.46 7.44 8.64
CA CYS A 66 -7.24 7.28 10.07
C CYS A 66 -5.76 7.50 10.44
N SER A 67 -4.84 6.99 9.64
CA SER A 67 -3.39 7.20 9.85
C SER A 67 -2.98 8.66 9.66
N SER A 68 -3.45 9.31 8.61
CA SER A 68 -3.12 10.71 8.28
C SER A 68 -3.69 11.69 9.30
N LYS A 69 -4.86 11.38 9.85
CA LYS A 69 -5.54 12.17 10.90
C LYS A 69 -5.09 11.80 12.31
N LYS A 70 -4.15 10.84 12.45
CA LYS A 70 -3.62 10.35 13.74
C LYS A 70 -4.69 9.74 14.67
N GLU A 71 -5.76 9.19 14.08
CA GLU A 71 -6.82 8.49 14.80
C GLU A 71 -6.40 7.02 15.07
N VAL A 72 -5.40 6.85 15.92
CA VAL A 72 -4.75 5.56 16.18
C VAL A 72 -5.70 4.55 16.78
N LYS A 73 -6.55 4.96 17.73
CA LYS A 73 -7.53 4.08 18.37
C LYS A 73 -8.54 3.56 17.35
N LEU A 74 -9.09 4.44 16.52
CA LEU A 74 -10.06 4.07 15.50
C LEU A 74 -9.46 3.12 14.46
N LYS A 75 -8.24 3.39 14.03
CA LYS A 75 -7.49 2.52 13.12
C LYS A 75 -7.28 1.13 13.72
N TYR A 76 -6.85 1.07 14.97
CA TYR A 76 -6.62 -0.20 15.68
C TYR A 76 -7.89 -1.06 15.75
N GLU A 77 -9.03 -0.45 16.10
CA GLU A 77 -10.32 -1.15 16.14
C GLU A 77 -10.70 -1.68 14.75
N LEU A 78 -10.54 -0.88 13.69
CA LEU A 78 -10.81 -1.27 12.32
C LEU A 78 -9.93 -2.43 11.83
N GLU A 79 -8.68 -2.48 12.26
CA GLU A 79 -7.73 -3.52 11.83
C GLU A 79 -7.87 -4.83 12.63
N LYS A 80 -8.23 -4.73 13.90
CA LYS A 80 -8.26 -5.88 14.81
C LYS A 80 -9.66 -6.48 15.00
N ASN A 81 -10.65 -5.62 15.30
CA ASN A 81 -11.93 -6.04 15.84
C ASN A 81 -13.06 -5.98 14.81
N VAL A 82 -12.81 -5.45 13.63
CA VAL A 82 -13.78 -5.27 12.56
C VAL A 82 -13.47 -6.17 11.37
N ASN A 83 -14.48 -6.90 10.93
CA ASN A 83 -14.45 -7.73 9.73
C ASN A 83 -15.36 -7.10 8.68
N LEU A 84 -14.77 -6.70 7.55
CA LEU A 84 -15.50 -6.05 6.47
C LEU A 84 -16.45 -7.03 5.77
N VAL A 85 -17.72 -6.71 5.68
CA VAL A 85 -18.72 -7.46 4.92
C VAL A 85 -18.90 -6.82 3.53
N SER A 86 -19.22 -5.51 3.50
CA SER A 86 -19.38 -4.75 2.28
C SER A 86 -18.92 -3.31 2.46
N PHE A 87 -18.38 -2.73 1.39
CA PHE A 87 -18.00 -1.33 1.35
C PHE A 87 -18.53 -0.68 0.08
N GLU A 88 -19.42 0.26 0.26
CA GLU A 88 -20.04 1.04 -0.81
C GLU A 88 -19.86 2.53 -0.54
N LYS A 89 -20.17 3.36 -1.53
CA LYS A 89 -20.09 4.80 -1.36
C LYS A 89 -21.04 5.25 -0.26
N GLN A 90 -20.47 5.82 0.82
CA GLN A 90 -21.17 6.29 2.02
C GLN A 90 -21.91 5.19 2.82
N ARG A 91 -21.61 3.92 2.55
CA ARG A 91 -22.17 2.79 3.28
C ARG A 91 -21.10 1.75 3.59
N ILE A 92 -21.06 1.35 4.85
CA ILE A 92 -20.13 0.31 5.31
C ILE A 92 -20.94 -0.73 6.06
N GLU A 93 -20.80 -1.98 5.67
CA GLU A 93 -21.34 -3.11 6.40
C GLU A 93 -20.18 -3.89 7.03
N ILE A 94 -20.25 -4.05 8.34
CA ILE A 94 -19.21 -4.69 9.12
C ILE A 94 -19.80 -5.76 10.05
N SER A 95 -19.08 -6.82 10.26
CA SER A 95 -19.23 -7.69 11.43
C SER A 95 -18.11 -7.40 12.42
N PHE A 96 -18.27 -7.78 13.66
CA PHE A 96 -17.33 -7.46 14.71
C PHE A 96 -17.23 -8.58 15.74
N ASN A 97 -16.12 -8.61 16.46
CA ASN A 97 -15.93 -9.50 17.60
C ASN A 97 -16.38 -8.82 18.91
N GLU A 98 -16.40 -9.60 20.00
CA GLU A 98 -16.85 -9.14 21.32
C GLU A 98 -15.97 -8.05 21.94
N ASP A 99 -14.74 -7.89 21.44
CA ASP A 99 -13.75 -6.93 21.94
C ASP A 99 -13.97 -5.50 21.40
N LEU A 100 -14.94 -5.29 20.49
CA LEU A 100 -15.17 -3.97 19.89
C LEU A 100 -15.68 -2.97 20.93
N ASP A 101 -15.07 -1.78 20.94
CA ASP A 101 -15.51 -0.68 21.81
C ASP A 101 -16.97 -0.30 21.53
N LYS A 102 -17.77 -0.14 22.58
CA LYS A 102 -19.20 0.22 22.49
C LYS A 102 -19.45 1.56 21.78
N ASP A 103 -18.52 2.49 21.93
CA ASP A 103 -18.62 3.81 21.31
C ASP A 103 -18.00 3.87 19.90
N PHE A 104 -17.46 2.74 19.41
CA PHE A 104 -16.78 2.66 18.12
C PHE A 104 -17.63 3.19 16.97
N ILE A 105 -18.89 2.69 16.84
CA ILE A 105 -19.79 3.06 15.74
C ILE A 105 -20.08 4.56 15.75
N LYS A 106 -20.32 5.13 16.93
CA LYS A 106 -20.58 6.55 17.11
C LYS A 106 -19.34 7.38 16.70
N ASN A 107 -18.17 6.97 17.17
CA ASN A 107 -16.90 7.63 16.85
C ASN A 107 -16.60 7.55 15.36
N LEU A 108 -16.72 6.36 14.76
CA LEU A 108 -16.52 6.17 13.33
C LEU A 108 -17.46 7.04 12.49
N SER A 109 -18.76 7.04 12.82
CA SER A 109 -19.74 7.85 12.09
C SER A 109 -19.44 9.35 12.19
N SER A 110 -19.08 9.84 13.39
CA SER A 110 -18.71 11.24 13.60
C SER A 110 -17.47 11.64 12.82
N LYS A 111 -16.45 10.79 12.82
CA LYS A 111 -15.19 11.03 12.10
C LYS A 111 -15.37 10.97 10.58
N LEU A 112 -16.13 10.03 10.08
CA LEU A 112 -16.47 9.96 8.66
C LEU A 112 -17.20 11.22 8.18
N TYR A 113 -18.14 11.72 8.98
CA TYR A 113 -18.81 12.98 8.68
C TYR A 113 -17.84 14.17 8.70
N GLU A 114 -16.98 14.26 9.71
CA GLU A 114 -15.95 15.32 9.82
C GLU A 114 -15.00 15.34 8.61
N TRP A 115 -14.64 14.16 8.07
CA TRP A 115 -13.66 14.06 6.99
C TRP A 115 -14.23 14.23 5.60
N THR A 116 -15.49 13.79 5.40
CA THR A 116 -16.11 13.73 4.05
C THR A 116 -17.24 14.72 3.87
N ASP A 117 -17.65 15.41 4.95
CA ASP A 117 -18.84 16.27 4.99
C ASP A 117 -20.11 15.57 4.47
N SER A 118 -20.14 14.26 4.61
CA SER A 118 -21.21 13.39 4.11
C SER A 118 -21.67 12.42 5.18
N ARG A 119 -22.96 12.14 5.21
CA ARG A 119 -23.51 11.16 6.15
C ARG A 119 -23.21 9.74 5.69
N TRP A 120 -22.60 8.96 6.54
CA TRP A 120 -22.29 7.56 6.32
C TRP A 120 -23.27 6.65 7.06
N ILE A 121 -23.65 5.55 6.40
CA ILE A 121 -24.48 4.51 6.99
C ILE A 121 -23.56 3.36 7.38
N ILE A 122 -23.52 3.04 8.68
CA ILE A 122 -22.75 1.92 9.21
C ILE A 122 -23.75 0.85 9.65
N THR A 123 -23.72 -0.29 8.98
CA THR A 123 -24.60 -1.43 9.27
C THR A 123 -23.80 -2.53 9.96
N LEU A 124 -24.35 -3.06 11.03
CA LEU A 124 -23.80 -4.20 11.73
C LEU A 124 -24.43 -5.48 11.19
N SER A 125 -23.60 -6.39 10.69
CA SER A 125 -24.02 -7.67 10.12
C SER A 125 -23.75 -8.82 11.09
N LYS A 126 -24.61 -9.83 11.05
CA LYS A 126 -24.36 -11.13 11.70
C LYS A 126 -23.63 -12.09 10.77
N VAL A 127 -23.52 -11.74 9.49
CA VAL A 127 -22.77 -12.54 8.52
C VAL A 127 -21.29 -12.35 8.80
N PRO A 128 -20.50 -13.44 8.86
CA PRO A 128 -19.06 -13.30 9.00
C PRO A 128 -18.50 -12.55 7.79
N GLY A 129 -17.81 -11.44 8.06
CA GLY A 129 -17.12 -10.66 7.04
C GLY A 129 -15.79 -11.29 6.64
N GLN A 130 -15.03 -10.56 5.82
CA GLN A 130 -13.64 -10.93 5.53
C GLN A 130 -12.83 -10.92 6.83
N PRO A 131 -11.84 -11.83 6.97
CA PRO A 131 -11.00 -11.83 8.17
C PRO A 131 -10.35 -10.45 8.37
N SER A 132 -10.26 -10.03 9.62
CA SER A 132 -9.65 -8.76 9.97
C SER A 132 -8.20 -8.69 9.47
N ARG A 133 -7.67 -7.50 9.25
CA ARG A 133 -6.27 -7.35 8.82
C ARG A 133 -5.30 -8.04 9.76
N LYS A 134 -5.57 -7.98 11.05
CA LYS A 134 -4.74 -8.63 12.07
C LYS A 134 -4.81 -10.15 11.99
N GLU A 135 -5.97 -10.71 11.74
CA GLU A 135 -6.13 -12.15 11.52
C GLU A 135 -5.39 -12.62 10.28
N VAL A 136 -5.47 -11.87 9.16
CA VAL A 136 -4.72 -12.17 7.93
C VAL A 136 -3.21 -12.15 8.21
N GLU A 137 -2.71 -11.13 8.89
CA GLU A 137 -1.29 -11.02 9.25
C GLU A 137 -0.83 -12.20 10.09
N ILE A 138 -1.60 -12.55 11.13
CA ILE A 138 -1.30 -13.70 12.01
C ILE A 138 -1.31 -15.01 11.23
N ASN A 139 -2.27 -15.22 10.33
CA ASN A 139 -2.35 -16.43 9.53
C ASN A 139 -1.19 -16.54 8.55
N LEU A 140 -0.83 -15.44 7.85
CA LEU A 140 0.34 -15.40 6.98
C LEU A 140 1.62 -15.74 7.75
N LYS A 141 1.78 -15.18 8.96
CA LYS A 141 2.93 -15.45 9.81
C LYS A 141 3.00 -16.92 10.23
N LYS A 142 1.87 -17.49 10.64
CA LYS A 142 1.77 -18.93 10.97
C LYS A 142 2.13 -19.81 9.77
N ASP A 143 1.66 -19.48 8.58
CA ASP A 143 1.95 -20.24 7.36
C ASP A 143 3.43 -20.16 6.98
N LEU A 144 4.06 -18.98 7.12
CA LEU A 144 5.50 -18.81 6.91
C LEU A 144 6.32 -19.66 7.89
N ILE A 145 5.97 -19.64 9.18
CA ILE A 145 6.60 -20.46 10.21
C ILE A 145 6.46 -21.95 9.87
N LYS A 146 5.25 -22.38 9.48
CA LYS A 146 4.99 -23.77 9.10
C LYS A 146 5.82 -24.18 7.87
N LYS A 147 5.88 -23.34 6.84
CA LYS A 147 6.73 -23.58 5.66
C LYS A 147 8.20 -23.66 6.03
N PHE A 148 8.67 -22.77 6.91
CA PHE A 148 10.06 -22.79 7.36
C PHE A 148 10.38 -24.07 8.15
N LYS A 149 9.52 -24.50 9.08
CA LYS A 149 9.69 -25.75 9.84
C LYS A 149 9.74 -26.99 8.95
N ASN A 150 9.09 -26.96 7.80
CA ASN A 150 9.12 -28.06 6.83
C ASN A 150 10.28 -27.97 5.83
N SER A 151 11.15 -26.95 5.94
CA SER A 151 12.26 -26.76 5.01
C SER A 151 13.45 -27.66 5.38
N SER A 152 14.25 -28.01 4.36
CA SER A 152 15.50 -28.75 4.56
C SER A 152 16.51 -27.98 5.41
N ILE A 153 16.47 -26.65 5.37
CA ILE A 153 17.32 -25.77 6.18
C ILE A 153 17.01 -25.96 7.67
N TYR A 154 15.73 -25.95 8.04
CA TYR A 154 15.33 -26.13 9.43
C TYR A 154 15.69 -27.52 9.95
N ASN A 155 15.48 -28.57 9.14
CA ASN A 155 15.89 -29.92 9.48
C ASN A 155 17.41 -30.02 9.66
N GLY A 156 18.20 -29.41 8.78
CA GLY A 156 19.66 -29.39 8.92
C GLY A 156 20.17 -28.62 10.15
N ILE A 157 19.40 -27.62 10.62
CA ILE A 157 19.69 -26.94 11.90
C ILE A 157 19.42 -27.88 13.08
N LEU A 158 18.27 -28.58 13.07
CA LEU A 158 17.93 -29.51 14.15
C LEU A 158 18.86 -30.72 14.25
N GLU A 159 19.42 -31.17 13.12
CA GLU A 159 20.45 -32.23 13.13
C GLU A 159 21.73 -31.81 13.89
N LYS A 160 22.09 -30.52 13.77
CA LYS A 160 23.29 -29.99 14.45
C LYS A 160 22.99 -29.40 15.83
N PHE A 161 21.79 -28.93 16.04
CA PHE A 161 21.33 -28.27 17.26
C PHE A 161 19.93 -28.79 17.63
N PRO A 162 19.83 -29.97 18.28
CA PRO A 162 18.56 -30.60 18.60
C PRO A 162 17.63 -29.77 19.49
N ASP A 163 18.19 -28.86 20.27
CA ASP A 163 17.51 -27.98 21.24
C ASP A 163 17.15 -26.61 20.63
N ALA A 164 17.38 -26.41 19.32
CA ALA A 164 17.05 -25.14 18.67
C ALA A 164 15.54 -24.94 18.57
N GLU A 165 15.06 -23.83 19.11
CA GLU A 165 13.65 -23.42 19.01
C GLU A 165 13.51 -22.18 18.12
N LEU A 166 12.46 -22.19 17.28
CA LEU A 166 12.09 -21.02 16.50
C LEU A 166 11.29 -20.07 17.39
N ILE A 167 11.90 -18.93 17.76
CA ILE A 167 11.26 -17.89 18.56
C ILE A 167 10.58 -16.89 17.62
N ASP A 168 9.27 -16.70 17.82
CA ASP A 168 8.48 -15.68 17.14
C ASP A 168 8.49 -14.38 17.97
N ARG A 169 9.09 -13.32 17.44
CA ARG A 169 9.13 -11.96 18.03
C ARG A 169 8.35 -10.98 17.21
#